data_c09a26a20d0ae044cda75d0a65267445
#
_entry.id   c09a26a20d0ae044cda75d0a65267445
#
_cell.length_a   1.000
_cell.length_b   1.000
_cell.length_c   1.000
_cell.angle_alpha   90.00
_cell.angle_beta   90.00
_cell.angle_gamma   90.00
#
_symmetry.space_group_name_H-M   'P 1'
#
loop_
_entity.id
_entity.type
_entity.pdbx_description
1 polymer ?
#
loop_
_entity_poly.entity_id
_entity_poly.type
_entity_poly.pdbx_seq_one_letter_code
_entity_poly.pdbx_strand_id
1 'polypeptide(L)'
;METWITEGRIIDPWNRIDSRLNLVLENGKVKTLTTEAPPAGSRVIHAAGKVVCPGFLDVHMHEAPVGDLADMEHSIFGCMLRMGVTMGLGGNCGENVLPPDEYFEKVREGLPISLALLAGHGAAREAAGFPDRYQQL
;
A
#
# COMPACT_ATOMS: atom_id res chain seq x y z
N MET A 1 14.16 14.48 10.72
CA MET A 1 13.92 15.62 9.79
C MET A 1 12.43 15.67 9.53
N GLU A 2 11.84 16.86 9.68
CA GLU A 2 10.41 17.06 9.42
C GLU A 2 10.14 17.31 7.94
N THR A 3 9.01 16.79 7.47
CA THR A 3 8.45 17.09 6.15
C THR A 3 7.08 17.71 6.37
N TRP A 4 6.84 18.87 5.76
CA TRP A 4 5.59 19.59 5.85
C TRP A 4 4.81 19.44 4.55
N ILE A 5 3.54 19.04 4.62
CA ILE A 5 2.62 19.05 3.49
C ILE A 5 1.65 20.19 3.73
N THR A 6 1.68 21.19 2.84
CA THR A 6 1.00 22.47 3.06
C THR A 6 -0.10 22.72 2.03
N GLU A 7 -1.05 23.59 2.37
CA GLU A 7 -2.10 24.13 1.49
C GLU A 7 -3.13 23.08 0.99
N GLY A 8 -3.02 21.81 1.42
CA GLY A 8 -3.94 20.75 1.07
C GLY A 8 -5.22 20.76 1.89
N ARG A 9 -6.27 20.13 1.36
CA ARG A 9 -7.44 19.75 2.15
C ARG A 9 -7.16 18.42 2.81
N ILE A 10 -7.01 18.41 4.13
CA ILE A 10 -6.81 17.17 4.90
C ILE A 10 -8.16 16.49 5.09
N ILE A 11 -8.26 15.23 4.67
CA ILE A 11 -9.43 14.38 4.91
C ILE A 11 -8.97 13.14 5.67
N ASP A 12 -9.40 13.01 6.90
CA ASP A 12 -9.19 11.84 7.74
C ASP A 12 -10.52 11.40 8.36
N PRO A 13 -11.23 10.44 7.75
CA PRO A 13 -12.53 10.00 8.23
C PRO A 13 -12.50 9.39 9.63
N TRP A 14 -11.40 8.72 9.98
CA TRP A 14 -11.25 8.09 11.30
C TRP A 14 -11.26 9.12 12.42
N ASN A 15 -10.52 10.21 12.25
CA ASN A 15 -10.44 11.30 13.21
C ASN A 15 -11.50 12.39 12.96
N ARG A 16 -12.40 12.22 11.97
CA ARG A 16 -13.44 13.17 11.57
C ARG A 16 -12.88 14.53 11.18
N ILE A 17 -11.75 14.51 10.47
CA ILE A 17 -11.10 15.73 9.99
C ILE A 17 -11.45 15.93 8.53
N ASP A 18 -11.93 17.14 8.21
CA ASP A 18 -12.09 17.67 6.86
C ASP A 18 -11.82 19.15 6.93
N SER A 19 -10.56 19.54 6.71
CA SER A 19 -10.11 20.92 6.94
C SER A 19 -8.86 21.24 6.12
N ARG A 20 -8.64 22.53 5.89
CA ARG A 20 -7.37 23.04 5.34
C ARG A 20 -6.37 23.24 6.48
N LEU A 21 -5.47 22.30 6.61
CA LEU A 21 -4.41 22.28 7.62
C LEU A 21 -3.09 21.90 6.96
N ASN A 22 -1.99 22.19 7.63
CA ASN A 22 -0.69 21.66 7.30
C ASN A 22 -0.47 20.33 8.05
N LEU A 23 0.04 19.33 7.36
CA LEU A 23 0.41 18.04 7.92
C LEU A 23 1.93 18.02 8.13
N VAL A 24 2.36 17.72 9.34
CA VAL A 24 3.78 17.55 9.68
C VAL A 24 4.09 16.07 9.86
N LEU A 25 5.06 15.59 9.11
CA LEU A 25 5.59 14.22 9.19
C LEU A 25 6.98 14.27 9.84
N GLU A 26 7.23 13.37 10.77
CA GLU A 26 8.53 13.15 11.38
C GLU A 26 8.81 11.66 11.54
N ASN A 27 9.97 11.21 11.08
CA ASN A 27 10.38 9.80 11.16
C ASN A 27 9.33 8.82 10.57
N GLY A 28 8.72 9.18 9.43
CA GLY A 28 7.72 8.36 8.75
C GLY A 28 6.34 8.32 9.41
N LYS A 29 6.08 9.16 10.42
CA LYS A 29 4.80 9.23 11.14
C LYS A 29 4.20 10.63 11.08
N VAL A 30 2.89 10.70 11.20
CA VAL A 30 2.18 11.96 11.40
C VAL A 30 2.55 12.48 12.80
N LYS A 31 3.18 13.67 12.84
CA LYS A 31 3.53 14.35 14.09
C LYS A 31 2.36 15.20 14.56
N THR A 32 1.83 16.03 13.68
CA THR A 32 0.71 16.93 14.03
C THR A 32 0.01 17.46 12.78
N LEU A 33 -1.19 17.97 12.97
CA LEU A 33 -1.90 18.85 12.04
C LEU A 33 -1.91 20.26 12.66
N THR A 34 -1.62 21.28 11.87
CA THR A 34 -1.48 22.65 12.38
C THR A 34 -1.86 23.67 11.33
N THR A 35 -2.15 24.89 11.77
CA THR A 35 -2.28 26.08 10.92
C THR A 35 -0.99 26.87 10.82
N GLU A 36 0.04 26.50 11.58
CA GLU A 36 1.33 27.20 11.58
C GLU A 36 2.05 27.06 10.24
N ALA A 37 2.85 28.03 9.90
CA ALA A 37 3.71 27.97 8.73
C ALA A 37 4.95 27.09 8.99
N PRO A 38 5.48 26.39 7.97
CA PRO A 38 6.71 25.62 8.12
C PRO A 38 7.88 26.53 8.51
N PRO A 39 8.74 26.11 9.45
CA PRO A 39 9.97 26.81 9.77
C PRO A 39 10.88 26.99 8.54
N ALA A 40 11.70 28.04 8.54
CA ALA A 40 12.66 28.27 7.47
C ALA A 40 13.61 27.07 7.33
N GLY A 41 13.82 26.61 6.09
CA GLY A 41 14.67 25.45 5.80
C GLY A 41 13.98 24.08 5.95
N SER A 42 12.69 24.03 6.29
CA SER A 42 11.92 22.79 6.29
C SER A 42 11.80 22.20 4.89
N ARG A 43 11.70 20.86 4.79
CA ARG A 43 11.25 20.19 3.57
C ARG A 43 9.75 20.39 3.43
N VAL A 44 9.32 21.05 2.36
CA VAL A 44 7.90 21.36 2.12
C VAL A 44 7.42 20.67 0.84
N ILE A 45 6.23 20.06 0.91
CA ILE A 45 5.46 19.54 -0.23
C ILE A 45 4.20 20.40 -0.35
N HIS A 46 4.07 21.14 -1.44
CA HIS A 46 2.89 21.94 -1.71
C HIS A 46 1.75 21.09 -2.28
N ALA A 47 0.62 21.08 -1.59
CA ALA A 47 -0.57 20.33 -1.95
C ALA A 47 -1.77 21.26 -2.28
N ALA A 48 -1.50 22.47 -2.76
CA ALA A 48 -2.56 23.42 -3.13
C ALA A 48 -3.50 22.78 -4.18
N GLY A 49 -4.81 22.85 -3.91
CA GLY A 49 -5.83 22.26 -4.77
C GLY A 49 -5.95 20.73 -4.69
N LYS A 50 -5.17 20.07 -3.83
CA LYS A 50 -5.17 18.62 -3.65
C LYS A 50 -5.82 18.22 -2.32
N VAL A 51 -6.28 16.96 -2.30
CA VAL A 51 -6.67 16.27 -1.08
C VAL A 51 -5.45 15.53 -0.52
N VAL A 52 -5.26 15.62 0.78
CA VAL A 52 -4.27 14.86 1.55
C VAL A 52 -5.05 13.97 2.50
N CYS A 53 -4.91 12.66 2.34
CA CYS A 53 -5.63 11.67 3.14
C CYS A 53 -4.72 10.48 3.45
N PRO A 54 -5.09 9.59 4.38
CA PRO A 54 -4.45 8.29 4.51
C PRO A 54 -4.46 7.54 3.19
N GLY A 55 -3.42 6.74 2.92
CA GLY A 55 -3.38 5.88 1.74
C GLY A 55 -4.50 4.85 1.77
N PHE A 56 -4.97 4.45 0.58
CA PHE A 56 -6.02 3.44 0.48
C PHE A 56 -5.48 2.05 0.80
N LEU A 57 -6.35 1.22 1.39
CA LEU A 57 -6.16 -0.21 1.53
C LEU A 57 -6.97 -0.94 0.46
N ASP A 58 -6.31 -1.78 -0.33
CA ASP A 58 -6.99 -2.74 -1.19
C ASP A 58 -7.03 -4.10 -0.50
N VAL A 59 -8.22 -4.54 -0.12
CA VAL A 59 -8.43 -5.79 0.64
C VAL A 59 -8.69 -6.99 -0.27
N HIS A 60 -8.67 -6.81 -1.57
CA HIS A 60 -8.87 -7.87 -2.55
C HIS A 60 -8.03 -7.65 -3.81
N MET A 61 -6.79 -8.11 -3.77
CA MET A 61 -5.88 -8.03 -4.91
C MET A 61 -5.15 -9.36 -5.09
N HIS A 62 -4.58 -9.55 -6.26
CA HIS A 62 -3.68 -10.67 -6.55
C HIS A 62 -2.26 -10.14 -6.70
N GLU A 63 -1.32 -10.77 -6.02
CA GLU A 63 0.07 -10.37 -6.06
C GLU A 63 0.68 -10.59 -7.45
N ALA A 64 1.64 -9.75 -7.82
CA ALA A 64 2.36 -9.88 -9.07
C ALA A 64 3.30 -11.10 -9.06
N PRO A 65 3.47 -11.80 -10.20
CA PRO A 65 4.56 -12.75 -10.37
C PRO A 65 5.91 -12.11 -10.06
N VAL A 66 6.81 -12.87 -9.43
CA VAL A 66 8.12 -12.35 -9.00
C VAL A 66 8.94 -11.80 -10.16
N GLY A 67 8.81 -12.38 -11.36
CA GLY A 67 9.49 -11.90 -12.57
C GLY A 67 9.08 -10.48 -12.98
N ASP A 68 7.84 -10.09 -12.72
CA ASP A 68 7.32 -8.76 -13.06
C ASP A 68 7.82 -7.67 -12.10
N LEU A 69 8.41 -8.06 -10.96
CA LEU A 69 8.98 -7.12 -9.98
C LEU A 69 10.29 -6.47 -10.45
N ALA A 70 10.91 -6.99 -11.52
CA ALA A 70 12.08 -6.36 -12.14
C ALA A 70 11.75 -4.98 -12.74
N ASP A 71 10.50 -4.76 -13.17
CA ASP A 71 9.97 -3.47 -13.60
C ASP A 71 8.92 -2.96 -12.61
N MET A 72 9.40 -2.53 -11.45
CA MET A 72 8.53 -2.10 -10.35
C MET A 72 7.61 -0.94 -10.73
N GLU A 73 8.03 -0.07 -11.63
CA GLU A 73 7.21 1.08 -12.06
C GLU A 73 5.95 0.63 -12.81
N HIS A 74 6.04 -0.41 -13.63
CA HIS A 74 4.93 -0.95 -14.41
C HIS A 74 4.28 -2.17 -13.76
N SER A 75 4.79 -2.62 -12.61
CA SER A 75 4.18 -3.69 -11.82
C SER A 75 2.79 -3.26 -11.28
N ILE A 76 1.99 -4.24 -10.88
CA ILE A 76 0.71 -3.97 -10.21
C ILE A 76 0.90 -3.07 -8.98
N PHE A 77 1.99 -3.25 -8.22
CA PHE A 77 2.28 -2.44 -7.03
C PHE A 77 2.61 -0.99 -7.37
N GLY A 78 3.35 -0.75 -8.45
CA GLY A 78 3.62 0.59 -8.96
C GLY A 78 2.34 1.28 -9.47
N CYS A 79 1.46 0.53 -10.13
CA CYS A 79 0.15 1.04 -10.55
C CYS A 79 -0.73 1.39 -9.35
N MET A 80 -0.80 0.51 -8.33
CA MET A 80 -1.56 0.73 -7.10
C MET A 80 -1.08 1.97 -6.36
N LEU A 81 0.24 2.15 -6.22
CA LEU A 81 0.80 3.35 -5.57
C LEU A 81 0.39 4.64 -6.29
N ARG A 82 0.43 4.65 -7.63
CA ARG A 82 -0.03 5.82 -8.41
C ARG A 82 -1.53 6.11 -8.27
N MET A 83 -2.32 5.10 -7.89
CA MET A 83 -3.75 5.25 -7.58
C MET A 83 -4.00 5.65 -6.10
N GLY A 84 -2.95 5.79 -5.30
CA GLY A 84 -3.05 6.14 -3.88
C GLY A 84 -3.25 4.94 -2.95
N VAL A 85 -3.16 3.71 -3.47
CA VAL A 85 -3.16 2.50 -2.64
C VAL A 85 -1.77 2.32 -2.03
N THR A 86 -1.70 2.24 -0.71
CA THR A 86 -0.44 2.11 0.03
C THR A 86 -0.31 0.77 0.75
N MET A 87 -1.37 -0.03 0.75
CA MET A 87 -1.37 -1.39 1.28
C MET A 87 -2.32 -2.27 0.47
N GLY A 88 -1.88 -3.49 0.14
CA GLY A 88 -2.68 -4.53 -0.49
C GLY A 88 -2.78 -5.79 0.36
N LEU A 89 -3.91 -6.49 0.28
CA LEU A 89 -4.09 -7.84 0.81
C LEU A 89 -4.25 -8.80 -0.36
N GLY A 90 -3.20 -9.58 -0.65
CA GLY A 90 -3.17 -10.61 -1.69
C GLY A 90 -3.54 -12.01 -1.18
N GLY A 91 -3.39 -13.02 -2.03
CA GLY A 91 -3.78 -14.41 -1.73
C GLY A 91 -5.29 -14.62 -1.72
N ASN A 92 -6.03 -13.74 -2.34
CA ASN A 92 -7.48 -13.84 -2.48
C ASN A 92 -7.86 -14.96 -3.47
N CYS A 93 -9.13 -15.37 -3.46
CA CYS A 93 -9.68 -16.44 -4.30
C CYS A 93 -9.04 -17.82 -4.07
N GLY A 94 -8.29 -17.98 -2.97
CA GLY A 94 -7.61 -19.22 -2.64
C GLY A 94 -6.28 -19.45 -3.35
N GLU A 95 -5.75 -18.43 -4.02
CA GLU A 95 -4.54 -18.53 -4.86
C GLU A 95 -3.39 -17.69 -4.27
N ASN A 96 -2.17 -18.21 -4.41
CA ASN A 96 -0.94 -17.45 -4.23
C ASN A 96 -0.02 -17.74 -5.43
N VAL A 97 0.77 -16.72 -5.81
CA VAL A 97 1.81 -16.88 -6.84
C VAL A 97 2.89 -17.86 -6.36
N LEU A 98 3.22 -17.79 -5.07
CA LEU A 98 4.13 -18.69 -4.36
C LEU A 98 3.59 -18.88 -2.93
N PRO A 99 4.07 -19.88 -2.16
CA PRO A 99 3.86 -19.90 -0.73
C PRO A 99 4.23 -18.54 -0.12
N PRO A 100 3.44 -18.00 0.84
CA PRO A 100 3.64 -16.63 1.34
C PRO A 100 5.05 -16.35 1.87
N ASP A 101 5.65 -17.29 2.58
CA ASP A 101 7.02 -17.19 3.09
C ASP A 101 8.05 -17.09 1.97
N GLU A 102 7.94 -17.94 0.93
CA GLU A 102 8.81 -17.89 -0.24
C GLU A 102 8.62 -16.57 -1.02
N TYR A 103 7.38 -16.10 -1.15
CA TYR A 103 7.10 -14.83 -1.80
C TYR A 103 7.76 -13.66 -1.05
N PHE A 104 7.62 -13.61 0.28
CA PHE A 104 8.25 -12.56 1.09
C PHE A 104 9.77 -12.60 1.04
N GLU A 105 10.39 -13.78 0.95
CA GLU A 105 11.84 -13.87 0.74
C GLU A 105 12.25 -13.28 -0.62
N LYS A 106 11.48 -13.50 -1.67
CA LYS A 106 11.76 -12.96 -3.01
C LYS A 106 11.62 -11.44 -3.09
N VAL A 107 10.71 -10.85 -2.30
CA VAL A 107 10.47 -9.41 -2.27
C VAL A 107 11.14 -8.71 -1.10
N ARG A 108 12.13 -9.35 -0.48
CA ARG A 108 12.82 -8.85 0.73
C ARG A 108 13.43 -7.46 0.57
N GLU A 109 13.84 -7.08 -0.64
CA GLU A 109 14.38 -5.74 -0.92
C GLU A 109 13.32 -4.63 -0.80
N GLY A 110 12.06 -5.00 -0.68
CA GLY A 110 10.92 -4.12 -0.46
C GLY A 110 10.03 -3.95 -1.67
N LEU A 111 8.82 -3.56 -1.38
CA LEU A 111 7.79 -3.18 -2.36
C LEU A 111 7.44 -1.71 -2.17
N PRO A 112 6.91 -1.03 -3.21
CA PRO A 112 6.52 0.38 -3.11
C PRO A 112 5.29 0.60 -2.22
N ILE A 113 4.56 -0.49 -1.90
CA ILE A 113 3.42 -0.50 -0.98
C ILE A 113 3.61 -1.57 0.09
N SER A 114 2.88 -1.47 1.19
CA SER A 114 2.80 -2.57 2.16
C SER A 114 1.99 -3.71 1.59
N LEU A 115 2.40 -4.95 1.86
CA LEU A 115 1.70 -6.15 1.41
C LEU A 115 1.44 -7.09 2.59
N ALA A 116 0.23 -7.59 2.66
CA ALA A 116 -0.13 -8.77 3.45
C ALA A 116 -0.66 -9.86 2.51
N LEU A 117 -0.43 -11.12 2.86
CA LEU A 117 -0.91 -12.25 2.09
C LEU A 117 -1.78 -13.17 2.95
N LEU A 118 -2.90 -13.57 2.40
CA LEU A 118 -3.66 -14.73 2.88
C LEU A 118 -2.98 -16.00 2.40
N ALA A 119 -3.05 -17.07 3.18
CA ALA A 119 -2.66 -18.39 2.70
C ALA A 119 -3.72 -18.91 1.72
N GLY A 120 -3.34 -19.10 0.45
CA GLY A 120 -4.22 -19.56 -0.58
C GLY A 120 -4.63 -21.01 -0.37
N HIS A 121 -5.90 -21.27 -0.06
CA HIS A 121 -6.40 -22.62 0.18
C HIS A 121 -6.28 -23.51 -1.07
N GLY A 122 -6.52 -22.97 -2.26
CA GLY A 122 -6.35 -23.69 -3.54
C GLY A 122 -4.88 -24.06 -3.77
N ALA A 123 -3.97 -23.09 -3.59
CA ALA A 123 -2.53 -23.32 -3.72
C ALA A 123 -2.02 -24.37 -2.72
N ALA A 124 -2.48 -24.33 -1.46
CA ALA A 124 -2.12 -25.31 -0.46
C ALA A 124 -2.62 -26.74 -0.81
N ARG A 125 -3.84 -26.85 -1.38
CA ARG A 125 -4.38 -28.13 -1.84
C ARG A 125 -3.57 -28.70 -3.02
N GLU A 126 -3.23 -27.85 -3.97
CA GLU A 126 -2.42 -28.25 -5.13
C GLU A 126 -1.04 -28.74 -4.68
N ALA A 127 -0.38 -28.01 -3.79
CA ALA A 127 0.90 -28.42 -3.21
C ALA A 127 0.83 -29.75 -2.44
N ALA A 128 -0.32 -30.05 -1.82
CA ALA A 128 -0.57 -31.32 -1.14
C ALA A 128 -0.99 -32.47 -2.08
N GLY A 129 -1.04 -32.22 -3.40
CA GLY A 129 -1.40 -33.21 -4.39
C GLY A 129 -2.91 -33.54 -4.47
N PHE A 130 -3.75 -32.66 -3.91
CA PHE A 130 -5.20 -32.81 -4.02
C PHE A 130 -5.72 -32.04 -5.25
N PRO A 131 -6.22 -32.72 -6.29
CA PRO A 131 -6.75 -32.03 -7.45
C PRO A 131 -8.00 -31.23 -7.10
N ASP A 132 -8.21 -30.14 -7.84
CA ASP A 132 -9.44 -29.38 -7.71
C ASP A 132 -10.62 -30.21 -8.17
N ARG A 133 -11.47 -30.61 -7.23
CA ARG A 133 -12.62 -31.50 -7.52
C ARG A 133 -13.77 -30.79 -8.24
N TYR A 134 -13.75 -29.45 -8.30
CA TYR A 134 -14.80 -28.69 -8.99
C TYR A 134 -14.74 -28.84 -10.53
N GLN A 135 -13.62 -29.27 -11.06
CA GLN A 135 -13.51 -29.60 -12.49
C GLN A 135 -13.99 -31.01 -12.85
N GLN A 136 -14.41 -31.80 -11.88
CA GLN A 136 -14.86 -33.22 -12.10
C GLN A 136 -16.36 -33.41 -11.85
N LEU A 137 -17.10 -32.35 -11.60
CA LEU A 137 -18.55 -32.31 -11.57
C LEU A 137 -19.06 -31.59 -12.81
#